data_88149fc841f6133124d9337152a09c1b
#
_entry.id   88149fc841f6133124d9337152a09c1b
#
_cell.length_a   1.000
_cell.length_b   1.000
_cell.length_c   1.000
_cell.angle_alpha   90.00
_cell.angle_beta   90.00
_cell.angle_gamma   90.00
#
_symmetry.space_group_name_H-M   'P 1'
#
loop_
_entity.id
_entity.type
_entity.pdbx_description
1 polymer ?
#
loop_
_entity_poly.entity_id
_entity_poly.type
_entity_poly.pdbx_seq_one_letter_code
_entity_poly.pdbx_strand_id
1 'polypeptide(L)'
;MPLMNYLDEIADPRRTGYAHRHDLQEMLVIAICATLSDVDTFEDVAFWATQKEAWLKRFLTLANGIPSHDTFNRVFRILDPKTFEDAFRRWVSGLVTAVGGTLAVDGKTVRGSGDGKARPIHLVSAFATDLGIVLGQEKVAQKSNEITAIPELLNALLIKGYLVTIDAMGCQTEIAETIVAKEADYLLAVKGNQPTLLTTLQDRFALDQRDALRDAAHCFEQVEKSHGRLVIQRAWVAANTGEVDTARWPNCKMLATVESLRVVGGKPSDLERRYYISSRLMTAEAFAKAVRSHWGIENRLHWMLDVNFGEDAATVRKDFAADNLSRLKKIVLNVLRLETATTVLGKLSLAKKRKLAAWDDTFRMAILGIKPVHDD
;
A
#
# COMPACT_ATOMS: atom_id res chain seq x y z
N MET A 1 -14.78 -2.96 13.85
CA MET A 1 -14.16 -3.41 15.13
C MET A 1 -13.00 -2.46 15.46
N PRO A 2 -12.83 -2.05 16.72
CA PRO A 2 -11.72 -1.18 17.09
C PRO A 2 -10.37 -1.84 16.81
N LEU A 3 -9.42 -1.09 16.27
CA LEU A 3 -8.05 -1.55 16.01
C LEU A 3 -7.39 -2.16 17.27
N MET A 4 -7.71 -1.61 18.43
CA MET A 4 -7.13 -2.03 19.73
C MET A 4 -7.32 -3.52 20.02
N ASN A 5 -8.47 -4.12 19.68
CA ASN A 5 -8.72 -5.54 19.91
C ASN A 5 -7.75 -6.46 19.16
N TYR A 6 -7.19 -6.00 18.04
CA TYR A 6 -6.21 -6.79 17.27
C TYR A 6 -4.78 -6.60 17.79
N LEU A 7 -4.51 -5.50 18.49
CA LEU A 7 -3.20 -5.28 19.14
C LEU A 7 -3.05 -6.16 20.38
N ASP A 8 -4.14 -6.53 21.05
CA ASP A 8 -4.14 -7.44 22.21
C ASP A 8 -3.61 -8.85 21.89
N GLU A 9 -3.71 -9.25 20.61
CA GLU A 9 -3.28 -10.57 20.17
C GLU A 9 -1.77 -10.65 19.90
N ILE A 10 -1.06 -9.51 19.97
CA ILE A 10 0.38 -9.44 19.73
C ILE A 10 1.12 -9.93 20.97
N ALA A 11 1.84 -11.05 20.82
CA ALA A 11 2.66 -11.57 21.91
C ALA A 11 3.78 -10.61 22.26
N ASP A 12 3.99 -10.36 23.57
CA ASP A 12 5.08 -9.50 24.02
C ASP A 12 6.44 -10.18 23.77
N PRO A 13 7.31 -9.58 22.93
CA PRO A 13 8.60 -10.19 22.57
C PRO A 13 9.66 -10.06 23.67
N ARG A 14 9.34 -9.36 24.75
CA ARG A 14 10.27 -9.16 25.87
C ARG A 14 10.39 -10.45 26.67
N ARG A 15 11.54 -10.64 27.34
CA ARG A 15 11.84 -11.87 28.11
C ARG A 15 10.74 -12.19 29.12
N THR A 16 10.24 -13.40 29.10
CA THR A 16 9.35 -13.93 30.12
C THR A 16 10.05 -14.06 31.48
N GLY A 17 9.30 -13.95 32.58
CA GLY A 17 9.83 -14.08 33.93
C GLY A 17 10.30 -12.78 34.57
N TYR A 18 10.24 -11.66 33.88
CA TYR A 18 10.45 -10.32 34.41
C TYR A 18 9.15 -9.54 34.40
N ALA A 19 8.83 -8.83 35.47
CA ALA A 19 7.71 -7.87 35.45
C ALA A 19 8.08 -6.72 34.50
N HIS A 20 7.34 -6.62 33.38
CA HIS A 20 7.51 -5.50 32.47
C HIS A 20 6.86 -4.25 33.06
N ARG A 21 7.66 -3.17 33.11
CA ARG A 21 7.19 -1.91 33.69
C ARG A 21 6.02 -1.29 32.92
N HIS A 22 5.97 -1.50 31.60
CA HIS A 22 4.96 -0.94 30.73
C HIS A 22 4.35 -2.05 29.88
N ASP A 23 3.05 -2.00 29.68
CA ASP A 23 2.30 -2.93 28.84
C ASP A 23 2.61 -2.72 27.36
N LEU A 24 2.69 -3.79 26.56
CA LEU A 24 2.99 -3.71 25.12
C LEU A 24 1.86 -3.05 24.34
N GLN A 25 0.62 -3.43 24.63
CA GLN A 25 -0.54 -2.89 23.94
C GLN A 25 -0.64 -1.38 24.16
N GLU A 26 -0.49 -0.93 25.44
CA GLU A 26 -0.48 0.50 25.76
C GLU A 26 0.60 1.25 24.95
N MET A 27 1.79 0.68 24.83
CA MET A 27 2.88 1.28 24.04
C MET A 27 2.53 1.40 22.55
N LEU A 28 1.93 0.36 21.97
CA LEU A 28 1.50 0.38 20.55
C LEU A 28 0.37 1.41 20.33
N VAL A 29 -0.59 1.48 21.25
CA VAL A 29 -1.68 2.48 21.19
C VAL A 29 -1.13 3.90 21.31
N ILE A 30 -0.21 4.15 22.24
CA ILE A 30 0.46 5.46 22.37
C ILE A 30 1.18 5.83 21.07
N ALA A 31 1.94 4.90 20.48
CA ALA A 31 2.65 5.15 19.23
C ALA A 31 1.70 5.47 18.06
N ILE A 32 0.56 4.77 17.96
CA ILE A 32 -0.49 5.05 16.97
C ILE A 32 -1.08 6.45 17.20
N CYS A 33 -1.46 6.79 18.43
CA CYS A 33 -2.02 8.11 18.78
C CYS A 33 -1.05 9.25 18.49
N ALA A 34 0.22 9.08 18.82
CA ALA A 34 1.27 10.06 18.55
C ALA A 34 1.50 10.23 17.05
N THR A 35 1.61 9.12 16.28
CA THR A 35 1.78 9.18 14.83
C THR A 35 0.58 9.81 14.12
N LEU A 36 -0.64 9.59 14.60
CA LEU A 36 -1.85 10.32 14.16
C LEU A 36 -1.72 11.83 14.42
N SER A 37 -1.02 12.22 15.48
CA SER A 37 -0.83 13.60 15.93
C SER A 37 0.40 14.29 15.33
N ASP A 38 0.86 13.85 14.16
CA ASP A 38 2.00 14.44 13.41
C ASP A 38 3.37 14.24 14.08
N VAL A 39 3.52 13.14 14.82
CA VAL A 39 4.76 12.75 15.52
C VAL A 39 5.42 11.60 14.76
N ASP A 40 6.70 11.72 14.43
CA ASP A 40 7.40 10.80 13.52
C ASP A 40 8.62 10.08 14.13
N THR A 41 9.08 10.48 15.34
CA THR A 41 10.22 9.86 16.04
C THR A 41 9.81 9.27 17.39
N PHE A 42 10.53 8.25 17.89
CA PHE A 42 10.24 7.68 19.21
C PHE A 42 10.53 8.66 20.35
N GLU A 43 11.44 9.61 20.14
CA GLU A 43 11.71 10.68 21.09
C GLU A 43 10.47 11.59 21.23
N ASP A 44 9.92 12.02 20.08
CA ASP A 44 8.72 12.84 20.08
C ASP A 44 7.48 12.06 20.52
N VAL A 45 7.39 10.73 20.27
CA VAL A 45 6.33 9.86 20.81
C VAL A 45 6.32 9.92 22.33
N ALA A 46 7.47 9.75 22.98
CA ALA A 46 7.56 9.81 24.44
C ALA A 46 7.26 11.22 24.99
N PHE A 47 7.75 12.26 24.31
CA PHE A 47 7.47 13.64 24.67
C PHE A 47 5.98 13.95 24.53
N TRP A 48 5.37 13.65 23.38
CA TRP A 48 3.93 13.82 23.13
C TRP A 48 3.09 13.08 24.16
N ALA A 49 3.41 11.83 24.44
CA ALA A 49 2.68 11.02 25.40
C ALA A 49 2.73 11.59 26.82
N THR A 50 3.87 12.15 27.21
CA THR A 50 4.00 12.85 28.51
C THR A 50 3.06 14.05 28.58
N GLN A 51 2.92 14.85 27.51
CA GLN A 51 2.00 15.99 27.46
C GLN A 51 0.53 15.55 27.43
N LYS A 52 0.26 14.34 26.96
CA LYS A 52 -1.09 13.77 26.82
C LYS A 52 -1.41 12.68 27.86
N GLU A 53 -0.62 12.55 28.92
CA GLU A 53 -0.76 11.46 29.91
C GLU A 53 -2.17 11.45 30.53
N ALA A 54 -2.69 12.61 30.93
CA ALA A 54 -4.03 12.72 31.50
C ALA A 54 -5.13 12.26 30.50
N TRP A 55 -4.99 12.60 29.21
CA TRP A 55 -5.90 12.16 28.17
C TRP A 55 -5.77 10.65 27.88
N LEU A 56 -4.55 10.11 27.84
CA LEU A 56 -4.29 8.68 27.64
C LEU A 56 -4.86 7.83 28.79
N LYS A 57 -4.79 8.31 30.03
CA LYS A 57 -5.38 7.64 31.21
C LYS A 57 -6.91 7.50 31.16
N ARG A 58 -7.60 8.18 30.27
CA ARG A 58 -9.04 8.00 30.09
C ARG A 58 -9.39 6.62 29.49
N PHE A 59 -8.43 5.92 28.88
CA PHE A 59 -8.63 4.63 28.22
C PHE A 59 -7.45 3.66 28.31
N LEU A 60 -6.32 4.06 28.90
CA LEU A 60 -5.16 3.22 29.20
C LEU A 60 -4.91 3.27 30.72
N THR A 61 -4.40 2.17 31.25
CA THR A 61 -4.12 2.07 32.69
C THR A 61 -2.89 2.88 33.10
N LEU A 62 -1.81 2.80 32.31
CA LEU A 62 -0.52 3.49 32.50
C LEU A 62 -0.03 3.35 33.95
N ALA A 63 -0.06 2.15 34.50
CA ALA A 63 0.27 1.86 35.90
C ALA A 63 1.64 2.41 36.35
N ASN A 64 2.59 2.54 35.43
CA ASN A 64 3.95 3.04 35.70
C ASN A 64 4.26 4.32 34.91
N GLY A 65 3.21 5.08 34.51
CA GLY A 65 3.34 6.31 33.70
C GLY A 65 3.76 6.05 32.26
N ILE A 66 4.30 7.06 31.60
CA ILE A 66 4.67 7.02 30.17
C ILE A 66 6.04 6.33 29.99
N PRO A 67 6.18 5.40 29.02
CA PRO A 67 7.45 4.80 28.65
C PRO A 67 8.44 5.84 28.10
N SER A 68 9.73 5.67 28.39
CA SER A 68 10.79 6.51 27.80
C SER A 68 10.96 6.20 26.29
N HIS A 69 11.57 7.14 25.56
CA HIS A 69 11.88 6.96 24.14
C HIS A 69 12.76 5.72 23.88
N ASP A 70 13.70 5.41 24.77
CA ASP A 70 14.51 4.20 24.69
C ASP A 70 13.68 2.92 24.82
N THR A 71 12.62 2.97 25.64
CA THR A 71 11.71 1.84 25.81
C THR A 71 10.90 1.61 24.53
N PHE A 72 10.35 2.65 23.90
CA PHE A 72 9.71 2.55 22.60
C PHE A 72 10.66 2.01 21.54
N ASN A 73 11.85 2.60 21.42
CA ASN A 73 12.86 2.17 20.44
C ASN A 73 13.21 0.69 20.62
N ARG A 74 13.47 0.26 21.86
CA ARG A 74 13.79 -1.14 22.17
C ARG A 74 12.66 -2.09 21.81
N VAL A 75 11.41 -1.76 22.12
CA VAL A 75 10.25 -2.60 21.79
C VAL A 75 10.09 -2.73 20.28
N PHE A 76 10.12 -1.63 19.54
CA PHE A 76 9.98 -1.67 18.08
C PHE A 76 11.13 -2.38 17.37
N ARG A 77 12.31 -2.48 18.00
CA ARG A 77 13.46 -3.25 17.50
C ARG A 77 13.26 -4.76 17.64
N ILE A 78 12.57 -5.22 18.69
CA ILE A 78 12.43 -6.65 19.00
C ILE A 78 11.03 -7.20 18.70
N LEU A 79 10.05 -6.35 18.47
CA LEU A 79 8.69 -6.74 18.05
C LEU A 79 8.78 -7.52 16.74
N ASP A 80 8.25 -8.75 16.73
CA ASP A 80 8.25 -9.58 15.53
C ASP A 80 7.38 -8.95 14.44
N PRO A 81 7.96 -8.59 13.28
CA PRO A 81 7.23 -7.96 12.20
C PRO A 81 6.08 -8.80 11.66
N LYS A 82 6.19 -10.13 11.67
CA LYS A 82 5.13 -11.03 11.18
C LYS A 82 3.91 -10.98 12.09
N THR A 83 4.11 -11.08 13.38
CA THR A 83 3.02 -10.99 14.36
C THR A 83 2.30 -9.65 14.27
N PHE A 84 3.07 -8.55 14.11
CA PHE A 84 2.48 -7.20 13.96
C PHE A 84 1.74 -7.05 12.63
N GLU A 85 2.28 -7.63 11.55
CA GLU A 85 1.63 -7.65 10.23
C GLU A 85 0.33 -8.47 10.26
N ASP A 86 0.32 -9.62 10.92
CA ASP A 86 -0.87 -10.47 11.02
C ASP A 86 -2.00 -9.78 11.78
N ALA A 87 -1.69 -9.06 12.85
CA ALA A 87 -2.66 -8.22 13.55
C ALA A 87 -3.22 -7.11 12.63
N PHE A 88 -2.35 -6.44 11.88
CA PHE A 88 -2.73 -5.42 10.91
C PHE A 88 -3.65 -6.00 9.81
N ARG A 89 -3.29 -7.13 9.19
CA ARG A 89 -4.07 -7.79 8.14
C ARG A 89 -5.45 -8.23 8.65
N ARG A 90 -5.54 -8.80 9.86
CA ARG A 90 -6.82 -9.18 10.47
C ARG A 90 -7.72 -7.98 10.70
N TRP A 91 -7.17 -6.88 11.22
CA TRP A 91 -7.92 -5.65 11.37
C TRP A 91 -8.46 -5.14 10.03
N VAL A 92 -7.63 -5.04 9.00
CA VAL A 92 -8.03 -4.57 7.68
C VAL A 92 -9.05 -5.51 7.04
N SER A 93 -8.88 -6.83 7.17
CA SER A 93 -9.83 -7.83 6.64
C SER A 93 -11.22 -7.69 7.27
N GLY A 94 -11.30 -7.30 8.54
CA GLY A 94 -12.57 -7.00 9.21
C GLY A 94 -13.26 -5.71 8.73
N LEU A 95 -12.54 -4.84 8.04
CA LEU A 95 -13.05 -3.56 7.52
C LEU A 95 -13.49 -3.66 6.04
N VAL A 96 -12.86 -4.56 5.29
CA VAL A 96 -13.11 -4.72 3.84
C VAL A 96 -14.26 -5.69 3.64
N THR A 97 -15.47 -5.16 3.48
CA THR A 97 -16.68 -5.94 3.20
C THR A 97 -16.95 -6.14 1.70
N ALA A 98 -16.32 -5.34 0.84
CA ALA A 98 -16.48 -5.41 -0.60
C ALA A 98 -15.46 -6.38 -1.22
N VAL A 99 -15.95 -7.39 -1.92
CA VAL A 99 -15.13 -8.29 -2.73
C VAL A 99 -14.95 -7.65 -4.12
N GLY A 100 -13.70 -7.44 -4.53
CA GLY A 100 -13.37 -6.92 -5.87
C GLY A 100 -12.74 -5.52 -5.86
N GLY A 101 -12.50 -4.99 -7.05
CA GLY A 101 -11.77 -3.74 -7.27
C GLY A 101 -10.35 -3.98 -7.78
N THR A 102 -9.52 -2.93 -7.78
CA THR A 102 -8.12 -3.02 -8.22
C THR A 102 -7.18 -3.05 -7.01
N LEU A 103 -6.31 -4.05 -6.97
CA LEU A 103 -5.24 -4.20 -5.98
C LEU A 103 -3.90 -3.92 -6.65
N ALA A 104 -3.29 -2.77 -6.40
CA ALA A 104 -1.95 -2.47 -6.87
C ALA A 104 -0.91 -3.06 -5.92
N VAL A 105 0.07 -3.77 -6.48
CA VAL A 105 1.20 -4.31 -5.75
C VAL A 105 2.48 -3.68 -6.29
N ASP A 106 3.26 -3.07 -5.41
CA ASP A 106 4.50 -2.38 -5.77
C ASP A 106 5.47 -2.31 -4.61
N GLY A 107 6.75 -2.18 -4.95
CA GLY A 107 7.85 -2.13 -4.00
C GLY A 107 8.34 -0.71 -3.73
N LYS A 108 8.71 -0.44 -2.47
CA LYS A 108 9.31 0.83 -2.05
C LYS A 108 10.54 0.60 -1.20
N THR A 109 11.64 1.28 -1.53
CA THR A 109 12.82 1.36 -0.67
C THR A 109 12.65 2.46 0.36
N VAL A 110 12.70 2.13 1.64
CA VAL A 110 12.67 3.10 2.75
C VAL A 110 14.09 3.64 2.96
N ARG A 111 14.43 4.74 2.30
CA ARG A 111 15.81 5.22 2.12
C ARG A 111 16.52 5.51 3.45
N GLY A 112 15.84 6.14 4.41
CA GLY A 112 16.40 6.49 5.71
C GLY A 112 16.76 5.29 6.62
N SER A 113 16.25 4.10 6.30
CA SER A 113 16.56 2.86 7.03
C SER A 113 17.97 2.32 6.75
N GLY A 114 18.67 2.83 5.75
CA GLY A 114 20.08 2.52 5.46
C GLY A 114 21.05 3.56 6.05
N ASP A 115 22.32 3.21 6.16
CA ASP A 115 23.37 4.09 6.70
C ASP A 115 24.67 4.12 5.87
N GLY A 116 24.59 3.65 4.62
CA GLY A 116 25.75 3.49 3.74
C GLY A 116 26.52 2.18 3.94
N LYS A 117 26.44 1.55 5.13
CA LYS A 117 26.98 0.20 5.41
C LYS A 117 25.90 -0.87 5.27
N ALA A 118 24.73 -0.62 5.85
CA ALA A 118 23.56 -1.47 5.69
C ALA A 118 22.66 -0.94 4.58
N ARG A 119 22.19 -1.84 3.70
CA ARG A 119 21.22 -1.50 2.67
C ARG A 119 19.89 -1.10 3.32
N PRO A 120 19.20 -0.09 2.79
CA PRO A 120 17.87 0.24 3.25
C PRO A 120 16.90 -0.93 3.02
N ILE A 121 15.90 -1.05 3.89
CA ILE A 121 14.86 -2.08 3.70
C ILE A 121 14.04 -1.76 2.45
N HIS A 122 13.63 -2.82 1.77
CA HIS A 122 12.71 -2.76 0.64
C HIS A 122 11.43 -3.49 1.02
N LEU A 123 10.30 -2.85 0.81
CA LEU A 123 8.98 -3.33 1.22
C LEU A 123 8.06 -3.40 0.01
N VAL A 124 7.45 -4.56 -0.23
CA VAL A 124 6.34 -4.71 -1.17
C VAL A 124 5.04 -4.46 -0.43
N SER A 125 4.16 -3.65 -0.99
CA SER A 125 2.86 -3.30 -0.42
C SER A 125 1.72 -3.66 -1.36
N ALA A 126 0.60 -4.12 -0.80
CA ALA A 126 -0.65 -4.34 -1.52
C ALA A 126 -1.64 -3.22 -1.16
N PHE A 127 -2.06 -2.45 -2.15
CA PHE A 127 -2.87 -1.26 -2.02
C PHE A 127 -4.20 -1.40 -2.77
N ALA A 128 -5.31 -1.49 -2.03
CA ALA A 128 -6.66 -1.48 -2.61
C ALA A 128 -6.98 -0.06 -3.09
N THR A 129 -6.84 0.16 -4.40
CA THR A 129 -6.84 1.52 -4.99
C THR A 129 -8.20 2.20 -4.88
N ASP A 130 -9.29 1.46 -4.98
CA ASP A 130 -10.66 1.99 -4.91
C ASP A 130 -11.00 2.44 -3.50
N LEU A 131 -10.59 1.66 -2.49
CA LEU A 131 -10.77 1.99 -1.07
C LEU A 131 -9.72 2.98 -0.56
N GLY A 132 -8.57 3.03 -1.20
CA GLY A 132 -7.45 3.87 -0.80
C GLY A 132 -6.68 3.37 0.43
N ILE A 133 -6.74 2.07 0.76
CA ILE A 133 -6.12 1.49 1.96
C ILE A 133 -5.07 0.44 1.61
N VAL A 134 -4.10 0.26 2.50
CA VAL A 134 -3.10 -0.80 2.44
C VAL A 134 -3.70 -2.07 3.03
N LEU A 135 -3.65 -3.18 2.31
CA LEU A 135 -4.10 -4.48 2.81
C LEU A 135 -3.01 -5.24 3.55
N GLY A 136 -1.75 -4.97 3.24
CA GLY A 136 -0.59 -5.58 3.88
C GLY A 136 0.71 -5.19 3.21
N GLN A 137 1.81 -5.57 3.85
CA GLN A 137 3.16 -5.41 3.32
C GLN A 137 3.99 -6.66 3.57
N GLU A 138 5.06 -6.84 2.76
CA GLU A 138 6.07 -7.87 2.96
C GLU A 138 7.46 -7.28 2.75
N LYS A 139 8.42 -7.67 3.60
CA LYS A 139 9.80 -7.21 3.50
C LYS A 139 10.58 -8.11 2.55
N VAL A 140 11.21 -7.52 1.55
CA VAL A 140 12.12 -8.24 0.65
C VAL A 140 13.36 -8.66 1.43
N ALA A 141 13.70 -9.95 1.39
CA ALA A 141 14.89 -10.48 2.05
C ALA A 141 16.17 -9.89 1.41
N GLN A 142 17.24 -9.72 2.21
CA GLN A 142 18.47 -9.01 1.79
C GLN A 142 19.14 -9.54 0.52
N LYS A 143 19.00 -10.83 0.23
CA LYS A 143 19.57 -11.52 -0.95
C LYS A 143 18.52 -11.87 -2.00
N SER A 144 17.34 -11.28 -1.93
CA SER A 144 16.19 -11.54 -2.78
C SER A 144 15.73 -10.28 -3.48
N ASN A 145 14.63 -10.36 -4.21
CA ASN A 145 13.97 -9.26 -4.90
C ASN A 145 12.45 -9.34 -4.69
N GLU A 146 11.71 -8.42 -5.27
CA GLU A 146 10.25 -8.36 -5.18
C GLU A 146 9.56 -9.64 -5.69
N ILE A 147 10.15 -10.33 -6.67
CA ILE A 147 9.60 -11.54 -7.29
C ILE A 147 9.28 -12.63 -6.25
N THR A 148 10.09 -12.74 -5.20
CA THR A 148 9.86 -13.72 -4.13
C THR A 148 8.93 -13.21 -3.03
N ALA A 149 8.93 -11.91 -2.75
CA ALA A 149 8.10 -11.32 -1.71
C ALA A 149 6.62 -11.15 -2.15
N ILE A 150 6.38 -10.95 -3.46
CA ILE A 150 5.01 -10.78 -3.99
C ILE A 150 4.13 -12.02 -3.74
N PRO A 151 4.55 -13.26 -4.06
CA PRO A 151 3.77 -14.45 -3.75
C PRO A 151 3.49 -14.61 -2.25
N GLU A 152 4.49 -14.35 -1.39
CA GLU A 152 4.31 -14.41 0.07
C GLU A 152 3.23 -13.42 0.54
N LEU A 153 3.30 -12.18 0.07
CA LEU A 153 2.31 -11.15 0.37
C LEU A 153 0.91 -11.55 -0.12
N LEU A 154 0.79 -11.98 -1.39
CA LEU A 154 -0.50 -12.37 -1.98
C LEU A 154 -1.13 -13.57 -1.27
N ASN A 155 -0.30 -14.57 -0.89
CA ASN A 155 -0.76 -15.76 -0.17
C ASN A 155 -1.35 -15.41 1.19
N ALA A 156 -0.83 -14.39 1.85
CA ALA A 156 -1.30 -13.94 3.16
C ALA A 156 -2.54 -13.03 3.12
N LEU A 157 -3.01 -12.62 1.93
CA LEU A 157 -4.15 -11.71 1.75
C LEU A 157 -5.40 -12.42 1.22
N LEU A 158 -6.57 -11.90 1.56
CA LEU A 158 -7.85 -12.28 0.97
C LEU A 158 -8.09 -11.42 -0.29
N ILE A 159 -7.70 -11.95 -1.47
CA ILE A 159 -7.73 -11.21 -2.73
C ILE A 159 -8.76 -11.72 -3.74
N LYS A 160 -9.63 -12.66 -3.35
CA LYS A 160 -10.68 -13.19 -4.24
C LYS A 160 -11.48 -12.06 -4.90
N GLY A 161 -11.62 -12.14 -6.23
CA GLY A 161 -12.37 -11.18 -7.04
C GLY A 161 -11.64 -9.87 -7.36
N TYR A 162 -10.47 -9.58 -6.75
CA TYR A 162 -9.66 -8.42 -7.12
C TYR A 162 -9.01 -8.58 -8.49
N LEU A 163 -8.75 -7.44 -9.16
CA LEU A 163 -7.81 -7.34 -10.27
C LEU A 163 -6.47 -6.88 -9.71
N VAL A 164 -5.52 -7.81 -9.59
CA VAL A 164 -4.17 -7.52 -9.10
C VAL A 164 -3.34 -6.93 -10.23
N THR A 165 -2.81 -5.74 -10.01
CA THR A 165 -1.96 -5.03 -10.97
C THR A 165 -0.53 -4.96 -10.46
N ILE A 166 0.44 -5.36 -11.28
CA ILE A 166 1.85 -5.39 -10.91
C ILE A 166 2.68 -4.84 -12.08
N ASP A 167 3.79 -4.20 -11.77
CA ASP A 167 4.74 -3.71 -12.74
C ASP A 167 5.45 -4.85 -13.49
N ALA A 168 6.33 -4.50 -14.44
CA ALA A 168 6.98 -5.50 -15.28
C ALA A 168 7.95 -6.42 -14.52
N MET A 169 8.49 -6.01 -13.37
CA MET A 169 9.35 -6.89 -12.57
C MET A 169 8.55 -8.08 -12.02
N GLY A 170 7.32 -7.84 -11.61
CA GLY A 170 6.39 -8.87 -11.15
C GLY A 170 5.67 -9.63 -12.25
N CYS A 171 5.99 -9.42 -13.54
CA CYS A 171 5.48 -10.24 -14.63
C CYS A 171 6.20 -11.60 -14.66
N GLN A 172 5.77 -12.52 -13.78
CA GLN A 172 6.31 -13.86 -13.58
C GLN A 172 5.18 -14.89 -13.57
N THR A 173 5.45 -16.07 -14.08
CA THR A 173 4.45 -17.16 -14.18
C THR A 173 3.95 -17.59 -12.81
N GLU A 174 4.85 -17.76 -11.84
CA GLU A 174 4.52 -18.13 -10.46
C GLU A 174 3.59 -17.12 -9.78
N ILE A 175 3.78 -15.82 -10.06
CA ILE A 175 2.91 -14.76 -9.54
C ILE A 175 1.52 -14.85 -10.18
N ALA A 176 1.45 -15.06 -11.51
CA ALA A 176 0.17 -15.25 -12.20
C ALA A 176 -0.58 -16.49 -11.68
N GLU A 177 0.12 -17.61 -11.45
CA GLU A 177 -0.41 -18.83 -10.85
C GLU A 177 -0.98 -18.56 -9.45
N THR A 178 -0.21 -17.88 -8.61
CA THR A 178 -0.61 -17.52 -7.25
C THR A 178 -1.90 -16.68 -7.24
N ILE A 179 -2.01 -15.69 -8.13
CA ILE A 179 -3.19 -14.82 -8.23
C ILE A 179 -4.41 -15.64 -8.65
N VAL A 180 -4.28 -16.45 -9.69
CA VAL A 180 -5.39 -17.28 -10.20
C VAL A 180 -5.83 -18.33 -9.20
N ALA A 181 -4.89 -18.98 -8.50
CA ALA A 181 -5.18 -19.96 -7.45
C ALA A 181 -5.98 -19.36 -6.28
N LYS A 182 -5.87 -18.04 -6.06
CA LYS A 182 -6.63 -17.30 -5.05
C LYS A 182 -7.95 -16.70 -5.59
N GLU A 183 -8.44 -17.18 -6.72
CA GLU A 183 -9.67 -16.71 -7.37
C GLU A 183 -9.68 -15.20 -7.64
N ALA A 184 -8.49 -14.63 -7.92
CA ALA A 184 -8.29 -13.26 -8.36
C ALA A 184 -7.87 -13.22 -9.83
N ASP A 185 -7.90 -12.04 -10.42
CA ASP A 185 -7.41 -11.79 -11.77
C ASP A 185 -6.13 -10.97 -11.73
N TYR A 186 -5.31 -11.09 -12.76
CA TYR A 186 -4.10 -10.30 -12.91
C TYR A 186 -4.18 -9.32 -14.09
N LEU A 187 -3.45 -8.22 -13.98
CA LEU A 187 -3.05 -7.33 -15.06
C LEU A 187 -1.56 -7.05 -14.88
N LEU A 188 -0.72 -7.71 -15.68
CA LEU A 188 0.74 -7.66 -15.58
C LEU A 188 1.32 -6.83 -16.72
N ALA A 189 2.19 -5.86 -16.40
CA ALA A 189 2.94 -5.12 -17.39
C ALA A 189 4.06 -5.99 -17.96
N VAL A 190 4.27 -5.94 -19.27
CA VAL A 190 5.27 -6.76 -19.99
C VAL A 190 6.37 -5.88 -20.53
N LYS A 191 7.62 -6.23 -20.23
CA LYS A 191 8.84 -5.58 -20.74
C LYS A 191 9.88 -6.60 -21.17
N GLY A 192 11.11 -6.15 -21.39
CA GLY A 192 12.23 -6.97 -21.87
C GLY A 192 12.64 -8.13 -20.96
N ASN A 193 12.18 -8.20 -19.71
CA ASN A 193 12.36 -9.39 -18.84
C ASN A 193 11.54 -10.60 -19.30
N GLN A 194 10.55 -10.39 -20.17
CA GLN A 194 9.77 -11.44 -20.85
C GLN A 194 9.83 -11.23 -22.38
N PRO A 195 10.99 -11.49 -23.04
CA PRO A 195 11.23 -11.04 -24.42
C PRO A 195 10.30 -11.70 -25.43
N THR A 196 10.03 -12.98 -25.33
CA THR A 196 9.12 -13.69 -26.24
C THR A 196 7.70 -13.15 -26.13
N LEU A 197 7.21 -12.96 -24.88
CA LEU A 197 5.89 -12.42 -24.65
C LEU A 197 5.79 -10.97 -25.15
N LEU A 198 6.83 -10.17 -24.94
CA LEU A 198 6.89 -8.80 -25.46
C LEU A 198 6.81 -8.75 -26.98
N THR A 199 7.56 -9.59 -27.69
CA THR A 199 7.51 -9.68 -29.16
C THR A 199 6.12 -10.05 -29.62
N THR A 200 5.51 -11.09 -29.03
CA THR A 200 4.12 -11.47 -29.34
C THR A 200 3.15 -10.30 -29.23
N LEU A 201 3.27 -9.50 -28.15
CA LEU A 201 2.41 -8.34 -27.96
C LEU A 201 2.72 -7.18 -28.93
N GLN A 202 3.98 -7.00 -29.29
CA GLN A 202 4.39 -6.01 -30.30
C GLN A 202 3.81 -6.34 -31.68
N ASP A 203 3.86 -7.61 -32.09
CA ASP A 203 3.30 -8.09 -33.35
C ASP A 203 1.78 -7.98 -33.34
N ARG A 204 1.11 -8.37 -32.23
CA ARG A 204 -0.35 -8.27 -32.09
C ARG A 204 -0.89 -6.84 -32.18
N PHE A 205 -0.11 -5.87 -31.71
CA PHE A 205 -0.47 -4.45 -31.74
C PHE A 205 0.37 -3.63 -32.73
N ALA A 206 0.87 -4.24 -33.80
CA ALA A 206 1.46 -3.52 -34.92
C ALA A 206 0.43 -2.60 -35.59
N LEU A 207 0.87 -1.55 -36.28
CA LEU A 207 -0.02 -0.49 -36.79
C LEU A 207 -1.12 -1.03 -37.70
N ASP A 208 -0.78 -1.97 -38.58
CA ASP A 208 -1.67 -2.64 -39.51
C ASP A 208 -2.74 -3.52 -38.82
N GLN A 209 -2.41 -4.10 -37.67
CA GLN A 209 -3.32 -4.93 -36.89
C GLN A 209 -4.32 -4.11 -36.06
N ARG A 210 -4.02 -2.87 -35.74
CA ARG A 210 -4.87 -2.00 -34.91
C ARG A 210 -6.10 -1.48 -35.64
N ASP A 211 -6.05 -1.42 -36.96
CA ASP A 211 -7.20 -0.98 -37.75
C ASP A 211 -8.44 -1.87 -37.55
N ALA A 212 -8.23 -3.16 -37.22
CA ALA A 212 -9.29 -4.07 -36.84
C ALA A 212 -9.83 -3.86 -35.40
N LEU A 213 -9.17 -3.04 -34.59
CA LEU A 213 -9.50 -2.81 -33.17
C LEU A 213 -10.01 -1.37 -32.91
N ARG A 214 -10.69 -0.76 -33.88
CA ARG A 214 -11.13 0.65 -33.78
C ARG A 214 -12.49 0.86 -33.10
N ASP A 215 -13.20 -0.19 -32.76
CA ASP A 215 -14.48 -0.04 -32.04
C ASP A 215 -14.28 0.33 -30.58
N ALA A 216 -15.33 0.88 -29.94
CA ALA A 216 -15.28 1.40 -28.57
C ALA A 216 -15.00 0.33 -27.50
N ALA A 217 -15.18 -0.96 -27.81
CA ALA A 217 -14.85 -2.04 -26.88
C ALA A 217 -13.33 -2.31 -26.86
N HIS A 218 -12.67 -2.16 -28.01
CA HIS A 218 -11.27 -2.52 -28.20
C HIS A 218 -10.30 -1.32 -28.20
N CYS A 219 -10.79 -0.08 -28.40
CA CYS A 219 -9.99 1.12 -28.41
C CYS A 219 -10.61 2.22 -27.55
N PHE A 220 -9.78 2.88 -26.74
CA PHE A 220 -10.17 4.02 -25.90
C PHE A 220 -9.09 5.09 -25.94
N GLU A 221 -9.51 6.35 -26.16
CA GLU A 221 -8.60 7.50 -26.10
C GLU A 221 -9.08 8.48 -25.03
N GLN A 222 -8.13 8.99 -24.24
CA GLN A 222 -8.38 10.10 -23.33
C GLN A 222 -7.31 11.17 -23.46
N VAL A 223 -7.73 12.42 -23.27
CA VAL A 223 -6.87 13.60 -23.32
C VAL A 223 -6.99 14.36 -22.00
N GLU A 224 -5.87 14.55 -21.32
CA GLU A 224 -5.81 15.30 -20.06
C GLU A 224 -4.94 16.55 -20.20
N LYS A 225 -5.48 17.65 -19.69
CA LYS A 225 -4.74 18.91 -19.54
C LYS A 225 -4.53 19.22 -18.07
N SER A 226 -3.30 19.32 -17.63
CA SER A 226 -2.96 19.68 -16.26
C SER A 226 -1.65 20.45 -16.20
N HIS A 227 -1.64 21.58 -15.50
CA HIS A 227 -0.43 22.39 -15.24
C HIS A 227 0.42 22.67 -16.49
N GLY A 228 -0.22 23.06 -17.60
CA GLY A 228 0.49 23.36 -18.87
C GLY A 228 1.00 22.15 -19.65
N ARG A 229 0.61 20.94 -19.23
CA ARG A 229 0.89 19.67 -19.92
C ARG A 229 -0.37 19.11 -20.55
N LEU A 230 -0.24 18.59 -21.77
CA LEU A 230 -1.26 17.77 -22.42
C LEU A 230 -0.74 16.33 -22.43
N VAL A 231 -1.56 15.40 -21.98
CA VAL A 231 -1.26 13.96 -22.05
C VAL A 231 -2.36 13.30 -22.85
N ILE A 232 -1.98 12.67 -23.94
CA ILE A 232 -2.86 11.86 -24.77
C ILE A 232 -2.53 10.41 -24.50
N GLN A 233 -3.52 9.65 -24.08
CA GLN A 233 -3.38 8.21 -23.85
C GLN A 233 -4.36 7.47 -24.75
N ARG A 234 -3.85 6.42 -25.41
CA ARG A 234 -4.64 5.47 -26.20
C ARG A 234 -4.43 4.08 -25.66
N ALA A 235 -5.51 3.36 -25.46
CA ALA A 235 -5.50 2.00 -24.99
C ALA A 235 -6.15 1.09 -26.01
N TRP A 236 -5.57 -0.08 -26.25
CA TRP A 236 -6.14 -1.14 -27.08
C TRP A 236 -6.15 -2.45 -26.31
N VAL A 237 -7.19 -3.23 -26.50
CA VAL A 237 -7.35 -4.57 -25.97
C VAL A 237 -7.74 -5.54 -27.07
N ALA A 238 -7.27 -6.77 -26.94
CA ALA A 238 -7.64 -7.89 -27.81
C ALA A 238 -7.79 -9.16 -26.96
N ALA A 239 -8.73 -10.04 -27.34
CA ALA A 239 -8.78 -11.37 -26.75
C ALA A 239 -7.51 -12.15 -27.12
N ASN A 240 -7.00 -12.97 -26.19
CA ASN A 240 -5.98 -13.97 -26.48
C ASN A 240 -6.63 -15.12 -27.25
N THR A 241 -6.32 -15.28 -28.53
CA THR A 241 -6.85 -16.33 -29.41
C THR A 241 -5.85 -17.48 -29.61
N GLY A 242 -4.83 -17.56 -28.75
CA GLY A 242 -3.78 -18.59 -28.76
C GLY A 242 -2.38 -18.04 -28.98
N GLU A 243 -2.22 -16.72 -29.08
CA GLU A 243 -0.91 -16.07 -29.24
C GLU A 243 -0.03 -16.22 -27.97
N VAL A 244 -0.69 -16.23 -26.81
CA VAL A 244 -0.04 -16.44 -25.50
C VAL A 244 -0.49 -17.76 -24.92
N ASP A 245 0.48 -18.63 -24.63
CA ASP A 245 0.26 -19.96 -24.06
C ASP A 245 -0.33 -19.87 -22.64
N THR A 246 -1.56 -20.39 -22.48
CA THR A 246 -2.28 -20.41 -21.22
C THR A 246 -1.79 -21.48 -20.23
N ALA A 247 -0.98 -22.46 -20.69
CA ALA A 247 -0.29 -23.37 -19.79
C ALA A 247 0.83 -22.68 -19.03
N ARG A 248 1.49 -21.70 -19.67
CA ARG A 248 2.53 -20.88 -19.06
C ARG A 248 1.96 -19.65 -18.33
N TRP A 249 0.92 -19.05 -18.88
CA TRP A 249 0.24 -17.86 -18.31
C TRP A 249 -1.22 -18.23 -18.01
N PRO A 250 -1.49 -18.78 -16.82
CA PRO A 250 -2.79 -19.37 -16.52
C PRO A 250 -3.92 -18.34 -16.66
N ASN A 251 -4.97 -18.78 -17.33
CA ASN A 251 -6.14 -17.95 -17.64
C ASN A 251 -5.85 -16.64 -18.40
N CYS A 252 -4.74 -16.53 -19.14
CA CYS A 252 -4.49 -15.35 -19.98
C CYS A 252 -5.60 -15.23 -21.03
N LYS A 253 -6.49 -14.26 -20.84
CA LYS A 253 -7.67 -14.03 -21.72
C LYS A 253 -7.54 -12.77 -22.57
N MET A 254 -6.72 -11.81 -22.16
CA MET A 254 -6.63 -10.50 -22.79
C MET A 254 -5.16 -10.08 -22.98
N LEU A 255 -4.89 -9.57 -24.16
CA LEU A 255 -3.67 -8.86 -24.53
C LEU A 255 -4.00 -7.36 -24.64
N ALA A 256 -3.09 -6.49 -24.20
CA ALA A 256 -3.38 -5.06 -24.22
C ALA A 256 -2.14 -4.19 -24.41
N THR A 257 -2.33 -2.98 -24.89
CA THR A 257 -1.29 -1.95 -25.00
C THR A 257 -1.82 -0.58 -24.65
N VAL A 258 -0.97 0.26 -24.07
CA VAL A 258 -1.21 1.69 -23.86
C VAL A 258 -0.12 2.50 -24.53
N GLU A 259 -0.49 3.48 -25.31
CA GLU A 259 0.38 4.54 -25.82
C GLU A 259 0.16 5.83 -25.03
N SER A 260 1.23 6.50 -24.68
CA SER A 260 1.20 7.81 -24.03
C SER A 260 2.05 8.80 -24.80
N LEU A 261 1.47 9.94 -25.16
CA LEU A 261 2.15 11.09 -25.72
C LEU A 261 1.98 12.27 -24.78
N ARG A 262 3.09 12.89 -24.38
CA ARG A 262 3.07 14.09 -23.55
C ARG A 262 3.48 15.30 -24.38
N VAL A 263 2.75 16.40 -24.23
CA VAL A 263 3.11 17.69 -24.86
C VAL A 263 3.32 18.69 -23.74
N VAL A 264 4.53 19.26 -23.67
CA VAL A 264 4.93 20.27 -22.69
C VAL A 264 5.45 21.50 -23.40
N GLY A 265 4.85 22.66 -23.15
CA GLY A 265 5.21 23.90 -23.85
C GLY A 265 5.07 23.81 -25.37
N GLY A 266 4.08 23.06 -25.87
CA GLY A 266 3.86 22.84 -27.30
C GLY A 266 4.77 21.80 -27.97
N LYS A 267 5.73 21.20 -27.23
CA LYS A 267 6.66 20.18 -27.76
C LYS A 267 6.19 18.79 -27.35
N PRO A 268 5.96 17.85 -28.29
CA PRO A 268 5.66 16.47 -27.97
C PRO A 268 6.91 15.73 -27.44
N SER A 269 6.71 14.81 -26.50
CA SER A 269 7.71 13.81 -26.13
C SER A 269 7.74 12.67 -27.15
N ASP A 270 8.67 11.74 -26.99
CA ASP A 270 8.59 10.45 -27.67
C ASP A 270 7.32 9.70 -27.26
N LEU A 271 6.81 8.89 -28.18
CA LEU A 271 5.66 8.03 -27.94
C LEU A 271 6.07 6.84 -27.08
N GLU A 272 5.55 6.78 -25.87
CA GLU A 272 5.80 5.66 -24.96
C GLU A 272 4.73 4.57 -25.16
N ARG A 273 5.18 3.31 -25.37
CA ARG A 273 4.30 2.15 -25.46
C ARG A 273 4.55 1.20 -24.31
N ARG A 274 3.46 0.70 -23.70
CA ARG A 274 3.48 -0.30 -22.64
C ARG A 274 2.53 -1.42 -22.98
N TYR A 275 2.95 -2.67 -22.75
CA TYR A 275 2.22 -3.87 -23.07
C TYR A 275 1.79 -4.60 -21.82
N TYR A 276 0.67 -5.31 -21.89
CA TYR A 276 0.06 -5.97 -20.75
C TYR A 276 -0.60 -7.29 -21.16
N ILE A 277 -0.65 -8.22 -20.21
CA ILE A 277 -1.49 -9.42 -20.26
C ILE A 277 -2.44 -9.43 -19.08
N SER A 278 -3.63 -10.05 -19.25
CA SER A 278 -4.62 -10.16 -18.17
C SER A 278 -5.40 -11.47 -18.25
N SER A 279 -5.74 -12.01 -17.06
CA SER A 279 -6.69 -13.13 -16.93
C SER A 279 -8.15 -12.69 -17.04
N ARG A 280 -8.43 -11.37 -16.96
CA ARG A 280 -9.76 -10.78 -17.06
C ARG A 280 -9.94 -10.11 -18.43
N LEU A 281 -11.04 -10.44 -19.12
CA LEU A 281 -11.47 -9.66 -20.28
C LEU A 281 -12.06 -8.33 -19.79
N MET A 282 -11.64 -7.24 -20.42
CA MET A 282 -12.09 -5.88 -20.12
C MET A 282 -12.26 -5.09 -21.41
N THR A 283 -13.10 -4.05 -21.39
CA THR A 283 -13.10 -3.02 -22.45
C THR A 283 -11.82 -2.19 -22.37
N ALA A 284 -11.45 -1.53 -23.45
CA ALA A 284 -10.26 -0.66 -23.50
C ALA A 284 -10.34 0.48 -22.45
N GLU A 285 -11.55 1.00 -22.20
CA GLU A 285 -11.76 2.00 -21.14
C GLU A 285 -11.50 1.44 -19.73
N ALA A 286 -12.05 0.26 -19.43
CA ALA A 286 -11.84 -0.39 -18.13
C ALA A 286 -10.37 -0.76 -17.91
N PHE A 287 -9.68 -1.23 -18.96
CA PHE A 287 -8.25 -1.48 -18.95
C PHE A 287 -7.43 -0.19 -18.69
N ALA A 288 -7.73 0.90 -19.40
CA ALA A 288 -7.05 2.19 -19.20
C ALA A 288 -7.23 2.69 -17.75
N LYS A 289 -8.44 2.55 -17.18
CA LYS A 289 -8.72 2.86 -15.78
C LYS A 289 -7.90 1.98 -14.81
N ALA A 290 -7.79 0.69 -15.07
CA ALA A 290 -7.01 -0.23 -14.25
C ALA A 290 -5.50 0.10 -14.27
N VAL A 291 -4.94 0.38 -15.46
CA VAL A 291 -3.55 0.84 -15.60
C VAL A 291 -3.32 2.13 -14.83
N ARG A 292 -4.24 3.10 -14.94
CA ARG A 292 -4.15 4.36 -14.19
C ARG A 292 -4.27 4.14 -12.68
N SER A 293 -5.13 3.22 -12.27
CA SER A 293 -5.34 2.86 -10.86
C SER A 293 -4.07 2.27 -10.25
N HIS A 294 -3.29 1.49 -11.01
CA HIS A 294 -1.98 0.98 -10.55
C HIS A 294 -1.04 2.13 -10.12
N TRP A 295 -0.95 3.21 -10.90
CA TRP A 295 -0.15 4.38 -10.54
C TRP A 295 -0.67 5.12 -9.29
N GLY A 296 -1.87 4.75 -8.82
CA GLY A 296 -2.41 5.23 -7.56
C GLY A 296 -1.55 4.84 -6.36
N ILE A 297 -0.82 3.71 -6.41
CA ILE A 297 0.06 3.28 -5.31
C ILE A 297 1.21 4.27 -5.10
N GLU A 298 1.83 4.76 -6.19
CA GLU A 298 2.90 5.77 -6.11
C GLU A 298 2.41 7.08 -5.49
N ASN A 299 1.30 7.62 -6.00
CA ASN A 299 0.83 8.95 -5.62
C ASN A 299 0.04 8.94 -4.30
N ARG A 300 -0.70 7.87 -4.03
CA ARG A 300 -1.63 7.78 -2.90
C ARG A 300 -1.08 6.98 -1.73
N LEU A 301 -0.03 6.17 -1.93
CA LEU A 301 0.64 5.45 -0.85
C LEU A 301 2.07 5.96 -0.65
N HIS A 302 2.99 5.72 -1.60
CA HIS A 302 4.42 5.99 -1.41
C HIS A 302 4.69 7.48 -1.17
N TRP A 303 4.19 8.35 -2.03
CA TRP A 303 4.32 9.80 -1.86
C TRP A 303 3.67 10.30 -0.55
N MET A 304 2.52 9.74 -0.15
CA MET A 304 1.86 10.13 1.10
C MET A 304 2.68 9.72 2.32
N LEU A 305 3.30 8.54 2.32
CA LEU A 305 4.19 8.10 3.39
C LEU A 305 5.44 8.99 3.49
N ASP A 306 5.98 9.44 2.35
CA ASP A 306 7.15 10.32 2.35
C ASP A 306 6.83 11.74 2.81
N VAL A 307 5.77 12.34 2.25
CA VAL A 307 5.45 13.76 2.49
C VAL A 307 4.73 13.99 3.80
N ASN A 308 3.80 13.09 4.19
CA ASN A 308 2.99 13.29 5.39
C ASN A 308 3.53 12.54 6.62
N PHE A 309 4.37 11.51 6.44
CA PHE A 309 4.88 10.70 7.56
C PHE A 309 6.42 10.67 7.61
N GLY A 310 7.10 11.38 6.73
CA GLY A 310 8.56 11.44 6.70
C GLY A 310 9.21 10.05 6.60
N GLU A 311 8.63 9.10 5.83
CA GLU A 311 9.09 7.71 5.84
C GLU A 311 10.54 7.59 5.38
N ASP A 312 10.92 8.27 4.29
CA ASP A 312 12.29 8.28 3.77
C ASP A 312 13.27 9.10 4.62
N ALA A 313 12.78 10.02 5.45
CA ALA A 313 13.58 10.80 6.38
C ALA A 313 13.83 10.08 7.72
N ALA A 314 13.08 9.02 8.04
CA ALA A 314 13.19 8.31 9.29
C ALA A 314 14.52 7.55 9.40
N THR A 315 15.34 7.90 10.40
CA THR A 315 16.67 7.32 10.64
C THR A 315 16.68 6.11 11.56
N VAL A 316 15.54 5.45 11.72
CA VAL A 316 15.38 4.22 12.50
C VAL A 316 15.91 3.04 11.68
N ARG A 317 16.99 2.37 12.16
CA ARG A 317 17.76 1.41 11.34
C ARG A 317 17.97 0.05 11.98
N LYS A 318 17.94 -0.03 13.31
CA LYS A 318 18.34 -1.24 14.04
C LYS A 318 17.24 -2.31 14.03
N ASP A 319 17.64 -3.55 13.79
CA ASP A 319 16.83 -4.75 13.91
C ASP A 319 15.50 -4.64 13.10
N PHE A 320 14.36 -4.82 13.73
CA PHE A 320 13.04 -4.73 13.09
C PHE A 320 12.41 -3.33 13.15
N ALA A 321 13.07 -2.35 13.76
CA ALA A 321 12.43 -1.06 14.06
C ALA A 321 11.97 -0.30 12.80
N ALA A 322 12.73 -0.32 11.71
CA ALA A 322 12.35 0.35 10.47
C ALA A 322 11.11 -0.30 9.82
N ASP A 323 11.05 -1.63 9.80
CA ASP A 323 9.91 -2.39 9.26
C ASP A 323 8.64 -2.13 10.09
N ASN A 324 8.74 -2.23 11.42
CA ASN A 324 7.64 -1.97 12.33
C ASN A 324 7.16 -0.51 12.30
N LEU A 325 8.07 0.46 12.13
CA LEU A 325 7.70 1.86 11.99
C LEU A 325 6.95 2.12 10.67
N SER A 326 7.39 1.52 9.57
CA SER A 326 6.67 1.60 8.28
C SER A 326 5.26 1.04 8.40
N ARG A 327 5.11 -0.10 9.10
CA ARG A 327 3.79 -0.72 9.35
C ARG A 327 2.90 0.19 10.20
N LEU A 328 3.44 0.76 11.27
CA LEU A 328 2.73 1.74 12.11
C LEU A 328 2.21 2.91 11.26
N LYS A 329 3.03 3.47 10.38
CA LYS A 329 2.64 4.57 9.50
C LYS A 329 1.52 4.16 8.54
N LYS A 330 1.52 2.93 8.01
CA LYS A 330 0.45 2.39 7.16
C LYS A 330 -0.84 2.13 7.92
N ILE A 331 -0.77 1.66 9.16
CA ILE A 331 -1.94 1.56 10.05
C ILE A 331 -2.58 2.94 10.22
N VAL A 332 -1.80 3.94 10.58
CA VAL A 332 -2.27 5.32 10.78
C VAL A 332 -2.83 5.92 9.49
N LEU A 333 -2.18 5.66 8.36
CA LEU A 333 -2.69 6.07 7.04
C LEU A 333 -4.07 5.48 6.76
N ASN A 334 -4.27 4.19 7.05
CA ASN A 334 -5.57 3.52 6.88
C ASN A 334 -6.63 4.11 7.82
N VAL A 335 -6.31 4.33 9.10
CA VAL A 335 -7.22 4.97 10.07
C VAL A 335 -7.72 6.32 9.55
N LEU A 336 -6.79 7.17 9.07
CA LEU A 336 -7.14 8.50 8.53
C LEU A 336 -7.98 8.44 7.24
N ARG A 337 -7.85 7.39 6.44
CA ARG A 337 -8.61 7.21 5.20
C ARG A 337 -10.00 6.65 5.42
N LEU A 338 -10.13 5.77 6.39
CA LEU A 338 -11.40 5.17 6.80
C LEU A 338 -12.27 6.14 7.60
N GLU A 339 -11.69 7.25 8.05
CA GLU A 339 -12.39 8.26 8.81
C GLU A 339 -13.53 8.90 8.00
N THR A 340 -14.75 8.84 8.53
CA THR A 340 -15.98 9.36 7.94
C THR A 340 -16.62 10.49 8.77
N ALA A 341 -16.13 10.76 9.97
CA ALA A 341 -16.73 11.72 10.90
C ALA A 341 -16.58 13.19 10.44
N THR A 342 -15.69 13.46 9.46
CA THR A 342 -15.49 14.82 8.91
C THR A 342 -16.50 15.23 7.82
N THR A 343 -17.60 14.50 7.66
CA THR A 343 -18.66 14.84 6.68
C THR A 343 -19.21 16.24 6.86
N VAL A 344 -19.21 16.77 8.10
CA VAL A 344 -19.65 18.12 8.43
C VAL A 344 -18.65 19.21 7.97
N LEU A 345 -17.35 18.87 7.86
CA LEU A 345 -16.27 19.80 7.48
C LEU A 345 -15.87 19.69 5.99
N GLY A 346 -16.56 18.86 5.22
CA GLY A 346 -16.21 18.55 3.84
C GLY A 346 -15.01 17.58 3.73
N LYS A 347 -14.56 17.34 2.50
CA LYS A 347 -13.42 16.42 2.23
C LYS A 347 -12.11 17.07 2.65
N LEU A 348 -11.62 16.74 3.84
CA LEU A 348 -10.29 17.15 4.29
C LEU A 348 -9.17 16.34 3.62
N SER A 349 -8.06 17.01 3.29
CA SER A 349 -6.84 16.30 2.87
C SER A 349 -6.25 15.51 4.05
N LEU A 350 -5.44 14.49 3.75
CA LEU A 350 -4.77 13.66 4.76
C LEU A 350 -3.96 14.51 5.76
N ALA A 351 -3.19 15.48 5.25
CA ALA A 351 -2.42 16.40 6.09
C ALA A 351 -3.31 17.22 7.05
N LYS A 352 -4.49 17.66 6.58
CA LYS A 352 -5.45 18.37 7.45
C LYS A 352 -6.07 17.44 8.49
N LYS A 353 -6.34 16.18 8.14
CA LYS A 353 -6.83 15.18 9.09
C LYS A 353 -5.77 14.91 10.20
N ARG A 354 -4.48 14.77 9.84
CA ARG A 354 -3.40 14.65 10.83
C ARG A 354 -3.32 15.84 11.76
N LYS A 355 -3.36 17.06 11.24
CA LYS A 355 -3.40 18.29 12.05
C LYS A 355 -4.62 18.34 12.96
N LEU A 356 -5.79 17.97 12.46
CA LEU A 356 -6.99 17.92 13.29
C LEU A 356 -6.84 16.88 14.41
N ALA A 357 -6.31 15.71 14.11
CA ALA A 357 -6.01 14.68 15.13
C ALA A 357 -4.96 15.16 16.16
N ALA A 358 -4.03 16.05 15.78
CA ALA A 358 -3.08 16.65 16.73
C ALA A 358 -3.74 17.66 17.68
N TRP A 359 -4.75 18.40 17.22
CA TRP A 359 -5.37 19.49 17.96
C TRP A 359 -6.61 19.07 18.73
N ASP A 360 -7.38 18.08 18.26
CA ASP A 360 -8.68 17.67 18.81
C ASP A 360 -8.62 16.24 19.33
N ASP A 361 -8.63 16.12 20.65
CA ASP A 361 -8.61 14.85 21.38
C ASP A 361 -9.89 14.03 21.12
N THR A 362 -11.04 14.70 20.95
CA THR A 362 -12.34 14.04 20.65
C THR A 362 -12.31 13.41 19.25
N PHE A 363 -11.83 14.18 18.27
CA PHE A 363 -11.64 13.64 16.92
C PHE A 363 -10.70 12.44 16.91
N ARG A 364 -9.58 12.50 17.64
CA ARG A 364 -8.62 11.39 17.71
C ARG A 364 -9.23 10.13 18.33
N MET A 365 -10.02 10.26 19.39
CA MET A 365 -10.78 9.14 19.97
C MET A 365 -11.78 8.54 18.99
N ALA A 366 -12.55 9.39 18.32
CA ALA A 366 -13.57 8.98 17.37
C ALA A 366 -13.00 8.15 16.22
N ILE A 367 -11.89 8.60 15.59
CA ILE A 367 -11.27 7.87 14.45
C ILE A 367 -10.63 6.54 14.85
N LEU A 368 -10.22 6.40 16.12
CA LEU A 368 -9.70 5.16 16.67
C LEU A 368 -10.80 4.23 17.20
N GLY A 369 -12.06 4.70 17.25
CA GLY A 369 -13.17 3.97 17.84
C GLY A 369 -13.01 3.74 19.34
N ILE A 370 -12.26 4.62 20.03
CA ILE A 370 -12.03 4.56 21.47
C ILE A 370 -13.24 5.19 22.18
N LYS A 371 -13.82 4.47 23.12
CA LYS A 371 -14.82 5.01 24.04
C LYS A 371 -14.14 5.37 25.36
N PRO A 372 -14.45 6.53 25.98
CA PRO A 372 -13.96 6.80 27.33
C PRO A 372 -14.46 5.72 28.29
N VAL A 373 -13.60 5.32 29.23
CA VAL A 373 -13.97 4.34 30.27
C VAL A 373 -14.79 5.04 31.36
N HIS A 374 -14.67 6.37 31.46
CA HIS A 374 -15.42 7.21 32.39
C HIS A 374 -15.89 8.47 31.66
N ASP A 375 -17.22 8.61 31.52
CA ASP A 375 -17.86 9.91 31.27
C ASP A 375 -18.09 10.54 32.66
N ASP A 376 -17.22 11.43 33.08
CA ASP A 376 -17.47 12.37 34.19
C ASP A 376 -17.94 13.70 33.66
#